data_0424e8c2e6f7c481176400c530aad85b
#
_entry.id   0424e8c2e6f7c481176400c530aad85b
#
_cell.length_a   1.000
_cell.length_b   1.000
_cell.length_c   1.000
_cell.angle_alpha   90.00
_cell.angle_beta   90.00
_cell.angle_gamma   90.00
#
_symmetry.space_group_name_H-M   'P 1'
#
loop_
_entity.id
_entity.type
_entity.pdbx_description
1 polymer ?
#
loop_
_entity_poly.entity_id
_entity_poly.type
_entity_poly.pdbx_seq_one_letter_code
_entity_poly.pdbx_strand_id
1 'polypeptide(L)'
;MHSPTNRDQHRSPAGLLLLILLGGCAAERGVSLPPMDDWETRRQVLAAIDEWEFKGRVGVRAGEEGFNGHLRWRQNGDLFRASVSGPLGIGTVRIEGRDGRVRVTDEDGQVTELEDADAGLREMYGWTLPVTSLRYWALGLPDPASPAATELGEGGRLARLEQRDWTVSITDYREDAGQPMPRRMTAVNHDTRVRLVIDNWTFH
;
A
#
# COMPACT_ATOMS: atom_id res chain seq x y z
N MET A 1 87.32 -31.21 19.29
CA MET A 1 86.58 -31.83 20.43
C MET A 1 85.30 -31.04 20.67
N HIS A 2 84.20 -31.73 20.65
CA HIS A 2 82.84 -31.31 21.04
C HIS A 2 82.11 -30.26 20.18
N SER A 3 81.28 -30.79 19.30
CA SER A 3 80.08 -30.11 18.85
C SER A 3 79.04 -29.93 19.97
N PRO A 4 78.17 -28.94 19.85
CA PRO A 4 76.79 -29.26 20.14
C PRO A 4 75.80 -28.78 19.08
N THR A 5 74.96 -29.60 18.86
CA THR A 5 73.62 -29.72 18.29
C THR A 5 72.77 -28.44 18.25
N ASN A 6 72.36 -28.07 17.03
CA ASN A 6 71.33 -27.06 16.75
C ASN A 6 69.98 -27.72 16.78
N ARG A 7 69.02 -27.16 17.58
CA ARG A 7 67.62 -27.54 17.65
C ARG A 7 66.82 -26.52 16.92
N ASP A 8 66.40 -26.91 15.74
CA ASP A 8 65.42 -26.14 14.95
C ASP A 8 64.02 -26.16 15.59
N GLN A 9 63.54 -25.00 16.00
CA GLN A 9 62.15 -24.82 16.42
C GLN A 9 61.31 -24.45 15.22
N HIS A 10 60.50 -25.37 14.72
CA HIS A 10 59.45 -25.13 13.77
C HIS A 10 58.32 -24.30 14.44
N ARG A 11 58.23 -23.06 14.05
CA ARG A 11 57.07 -22.22 14.32
C ARG A 11 56.03 -22.40 13.20
N SER A 12 54.95 -23.10 13.48
CA SER A 12 53.78 -23.18 12.62
C SER A 12 53.03 -21.85 12.65
N PRO A 13 52.67 -21.25 11.50
CA PRO A 13 51.75 -20.14 11.49
C PRO A 13 50.32 -20.67 11.59
N ALA A 14 49.65 -20.37 12.69
CA ALA A 14 48.23 -20.60 12.86
C ALA A 14 47.47 -19.65 11.89
N GLY A 15 46.98 -20.19 10.79
CA GLY A 15 46.12 -19.47 9.87
C GLY A 15 44.79 -19.17 10.53
N LEU A 16 44.56 -17.90 10.85
CA LEU A 16 43.28 -17.38 11.32
C LEU A 16 42.31 -17.28 10.12
N LEU A 17 41.44 -18.29 9.98
CA LEU A 17 40.39 -18.32 8.96
C LEU A 17 39.28 -17.37 9.40
N LEU A 18 39.27 -16.16 8.86
CA LEU A 18 38.22 -15.16 9.08
C LEU A 18 36.99 -15.54 8.23
N LEU A 19 36.02 -16.23 8.84
CA LEU A 19 34.70 -16.47 8.23
C LEU A 19 33.94 -15.14 8.15
N ILE A 20 33.90 -14.52 6.98
CA ILE A 20 33.02 -13.40 6.66
C ILE A 20 31.63 -13.98 6.45
N LEU A 21 30.77 -13.89 7.47
CA LEU A 21 29.33 -14.11 7.34
C LEU A 21 28.73 -12.93 6.55
N LEU A 22 28.59 -13.12 5.25
CA LEU A 22 27.77 -12.26 4.40
C LEU A 22 26.30 -12.48 4.80
N GLY A 23 25.83 -11.73 5.80
CA GLY A 23 24.42 -11.58 6.11
C GLY A 23 23.74 -10.88 4.94
N GLY A 24 23.27 -11.65 3.95
CA GLY A 24 22.42 -11.13 2.89
C GLY A 24 21.13 -10.63 3.53
N CYS A 25 20.88 -9.32 3.50
CA CYS A 25 19.55 -8.78 3.71
C CYS A 25 18.67 -9.35 2.58
N ALA A 26 17.87 -10.36 2.89
CA ALA A 26 16.77 -10.78 2.04
C ALA A 26 15.77 -9.63 2.01
N ALA A 27 15.87 -8.75 1.02
CA ALA A 27 14.77 -7.86 0.69
C ALA A 27 13.60 -8.77 0.30
N GLU A 28 12.50 -8.68 1.01
CA GLU A 28 11.25 -9.34 0.62
C GLU A 28 10.91 -8.84 -0.79
N ARG A 29 11.18 -9.68 -1.78
CA ARG A 29 10.79 -9.42 -3.15
C ARG A 29 9.31 -9.76 -3.24
N GLY A 30 8.49 -8.74 -3.48
CA GLY A 30 7.08 -8.96 -3.77
C GLY A 30 6.89 -9.93 -4.93
N VAL A 31 5.77 -10.60 -4.93
CA VAL A 31 5.38 -11.55 -5.99
C VAL A 31 5.11 -10.78 -7.29
N SER A 32 5.55 -11.32 -8.43
CA SER A 32 5.18 -10.82 -9.75
C SER A 32 3.78 -11.32 -10.08
N LEU A 33 2.94 -10.43 -10.60
CA LEU A 33 1.58 -10.76 -11.00
C LEU A 33 1.57 -11.49 -12.34
N PRO A 34 0.61 -12.42 -12.56
CA PRO A 34 0.44 -13.07 -13.86
C PRO A 34 -0.04 -12.06 -14.93
N PRO A 35 0.07 -12.40 -16.23
CA PRO A 35 -0.46 -11.58 -17.31
C PRO A 35 -1.96 -11.29 -17.13
N MET A 36 -2.36 -10.04 -17.39
CA MET A 36 -3.73 -9.53 -17.28
C MET A 36 -4.06 -8.68 -18.53
N ASP A 37 -4.22 -9.36 -19.67
CA ASP A 37 -4.32 -8.70 -20.98
C ASP A 37 -5.71 -8.14 -21.27
N ASP A 38 -6.72 -8.56 -20.53
CA ASP A 38 -8.10 -8.10 -20.63
C ASP A 38 -8.73 -7.79 -19.27
N TRP A 39 -9.87 -7.11 -19.31
CA TRP A 39 -10.58 -6.67 -18.11
C TRP A 39 -11.03 -7.82 -17.21
N GLU A 40 -11.56 -8.90 -17.79
CA GLU A 40 -12.10 -9.99 -16.99
C GLU A 40 -10.99 -10.75 -16.26
N THR A 41 -9.90 -11.07 -16.96
CA THR A 41 -8.69 -11.68 -16.38
C THR A 41 -8.13 -10.78 -15.28
N ARG A 42 -8.02 -9.46 -15.56
CA ARG A 42 -7.53 -8.49 -14.58
C ARG A 42 -8.39 -8.46 -13.33
N ARG A 43 -9.70 -8.42 -13.50
CA ARG A 43 -10.65 -8.41 -12.39
C ARG A 43 -10.52 -9.67 -11.53
N GLN A 44 -10.44 -10.85 -12.15
CA GLN A 44 -10.31 -12.12 -11.44
C GLN A 44 -8.99 -12.22 -10.68
N VAL A 45 -7.87 -11.90 -11.32
CA VAL A 45 -6.55 -11.97 -10.71
C VAL A 45 -6.44 -11.02 -9.53
N LEU A 46 -6.78 -9.75 -9.72
CA LEU A 46 -6.63 -8.74 -8.66
C LEU A 46 -7.63 -8.95 -7.51
N ALA A 47 -8.83 -9.45 -7.78
CA ALA A 47 -9.80 -9.77 -6.73
C ALA A 47 -9.41 -10.99 -5.89
N ALA A 48 -8.56 -11.87 -6.42
CA ALA A 48 -8.08 -13.07 -5.71
C ALA A 48 -6.84 -12.81 -4.84
N ILE A 49 -6.28 -11.60 -4.87
CA ILE A 49 -5.09 -11.27 -4.08
C ILE A 49 -5.52 -10.79 -2.70
N ASP A 50 -5.20 -11.58 -1.70
CA ASP A 50 -5.54 -11.28 -0.30
C ASP A 50 -4.54 -10.34 0.36
N GLU A 51 -3.25 -10.40 -0.03
CA GLU A 51 -2.18 -9.71 0.68
C GLU A 51 -1.38 -8.79 -0.24
N TRP A 52 -1.51 -7.48 0.01
CA TRP A 52 -0.81 -6.46 -0.76
C TRP A 52 -0.63 -5.17 0.04
N GLU A 53 0.32 -4.37 -0.37
CA GLU A 53 0.52 -3.03 0.16
C GLU A 53 0.86 -2.03 -0.94
N PHE A 54 0.59 -0.76 -0.67
CA PHE A 54 1.17 0.32 -1.45
C PHE A 54 1.67 1.46 -0.55
N LYS A 55 2.58 2.23 -1.11
CA LYS A 55 3.02 3.51 -0.57
C LYS A 55 2.73 4.59 -1.60
N GLY A 56 2.34 5.77 -1.11
CA GLY A 56 1.98 6.85 -1.99
C GLY A 56 1.68 8.14 -1.23
N ARG A 57 0.95 9.00 -1.92
CA ARG A 57 0.51 10.28 -1.38
C ARG A 57 -0.98 10.42 -1.57
N VAL A 58 -1.63 10.94 -0.56
CA VAL A 58 -3.06 11.24 -0.57
C VAL A 58 -3.27 12.74 -0.36
N GLY A 59 -4.21 13.30 -1.11
CA GLY A 59 -4.73 14.64 -0.87
C GLY A 59 -6.25 14.55 -0.78
N VAL A 60 -6.82 15.12 0.27
CA VAL A 60 -8.26 15.23 0.47
C VAL A 60 -8.62 16.70 0.48
N ARG A 61 -9.73 17.05 -0.14
CA ARG A 61 -10.31 18.40 -0.12
C ARG A 61 -11.81 18.31 0.04
N ALA A 62 -12.35 19.04 1.02
CA ALA A 62 -13.76 19.17 1.30
C ALA A 62 -14.06 20.67 1.52
N GLY A 63 -14.73 21.30 0.55
CA GLY A 63 -14.92 22.76 0.55
C GLY A 63 -13.58 23.51 0.56
N GLU A 64 -13.38 24.33 1.57
CA GLU A 64 -12.13 25.09 1.79
C GLU A 64 -11.10 24.32 2.59
N GLU A 65 -11.50 23.27 3.28
CA GLU A 65 -10.61 22.42 4.09
C GLU A 65 -9.96 21.33 3.26
N GLY A 66 -8.83 20.85 3.75
CA GLY A 66 -8.15 19.72 3.12
C GLY A 66 -6.80 19.44 3.76
N PHE A 67 -6.29 18.25 3.43
CA PHE A 67 -4.96 17.88 3.83
C PHE A 67 -4.24 17.13 2.71
N ASN A 68 -2.91 17.08 2.83
CA ASN A 68 -2.06 16.25 2.00
C ASN A 68 -1.09 15.48 2.90
N GLY A 69 -0.85 14.23 2.58
CA GLY A 69 0.04 13.39 3.38
C GLY A 69 0.61 12.21 2.62
N HIS A 70 1.60 11.57 3.24
CA HIS A 70 2.11 10.29 2.81
C HIS A 70 1.16 9.20 3.30
N LEU A 71 0.74 8.31 2.40
CA LEU A 71 -0.13 7.18 2.69
C LEU A 71 0.64 5.88 2.53
N ARG A 72 0.56 5.04 3.56
CA ARG A 72 0.88 3.62 3.45
C ARG A 72 -0.39 2.84 3.71
N TRP A 73 -0.70 1.92 2.81
CA TRP A 73 -1.81 0.99 2.94
C TRP A 73 -1.29 -0.43 2.92
N ARG A 74 -1.78 -1.26 3.83
CA ARG A 74 -1.57 -2.71 3.83
C ARG A 74 -2.92 -3.39 3.93
N GLN A 75 -3.16 -4.34 3.04
CA GLN A 75 -4.33 -5.21 3.01
C GLN A 75 -3.92 -6.64 3.34
N ASN A 76 -4.74 -7.33 4.12
CA ASN A 76 -4.61 -8.76 4.38
C ASN A 76 -6.03 -9.33 4.54
N GLY A 77 -6.56 -9.98 3.49
CA GLY A 77 -7.96 -10.36 3.41
C GLY A 77 -8.87 -9.16 3.65
N ASP A 78 -9.75 -9.24 4.64
CA ASP A 78 -10.66 -8.15 5.02
C ASP A 78 -10.05 -7.11 5.96
N LEU A 79 -8.89 -7.40 6.54
CA LEU A 79 -8.18 -6.47 7.41
C LEU A 79 -7.34 -5.49 6.59
N PHE A 80 -7.55 -4.20 6.79
CA PHE A 80 -6.63 -3.19 6.29
C PHE A 80 -5.98 -2.38 7.41
N ARG A 81 -4.80 -1.86 7.12
CA ARG A 81 -4.11 -0.86 7.93
C ARG A 81 -3.64 0.26 7.04
N ALA A 82 -4.09 1.46 7.33
CA ALA A 82 -3.65 2.67 6.65
C ALA A 82 -2.93 3.58 7.64
N SER A 83 -1.86 4.22 7.21
CA SER A 83 -1.24 5.30 7.97
C SER A 83 -1.06 6.51 7.07
N VAL A 84 -1.54 7.64 7.53
CA VAL A 84 -1.37 8.93 6.86
C VAL A 84 -0.52 9.82 7.75
N SER A 85 0.58 10.32 7.20
CA SER A 85 1.47 11.26 7.89
C SER A 85 1.60 12.54 7.08
N GLY A 86 1.62 13.66 7.77
CA GLY A 86 1.90 14.97 7.19
C GLY A 86 3.34 15.09 6.65
N PRO A 87 3.71 16.25 6.11
CA PRO A 87 5.06 16.53 5.68
C PRO A 87 6.06 16.27 6.81
N LEU A 88 7.22 15.67 6.46
CA LEU A 88 8.26 15.27 7.41
C LEU A 88 7.84 14.21 8.44
N GLY A 89 6.70 13.52 8.23
CA GLY A 89 6.22 12.48 9.13
C GLY A 89 5.53 12.98 10.41
N ILE A 90 5.27 14.27 10.50
CA ILE A 90 4.57 14.89 11.64
C ILE A 90 3.08 14.60 11.51
N GLY A 91 2.41 14.34 12.65
CA GLY A 91 0.97 14.14 12.70
C GLY A 91 0.53 12.83 12.00
N THR A 92 0.93 11.68 12.53
CA THR A 92 0.53 10.40 11.93
C THR A 92 -0.79 9.90 12.49
N VAL A 93 -1.79 9.79 11.61
CA VAL A 93 -3.06 9.10 11.90
C VAL A 93 -2.99 7.67 11.36
N ARG A 94 -3.39 6.70 12.18
CA ARG A 94 -3.51 5.29 11.80
C ARG A 94 -4.97 4.88 11.78
N ILE A 95 -5.35 4.17 10.74
CA ILE A 95 -6.70 3.64 10.56
C ILE A 95 -6.55 2.15 10.32
N GLU A 96 -7.13 1.35 11.19
CA GLU A 96 -7.19 -0.10 11.04
C GLU A 96 -8.65 -0.50 10.95
N GLY A 97 -9.00 -1.37 9.99
CA GLY A 97 -10.38 -1.72 9.79
C GLY A 97 -10.59 -3.15 9.32
N ARG A 98 -11.77 -3.68 9.66
CA ARG A 98 -12.28 -4.96 9.19
C ARG A 98 -13.80 -4.89 9.17
N ASP A 99 -14.43 -5.39 8.11
CA ASP A 99 -15.88 -5.55 8.01
C ASP A 99 -16.68 -4.25 8.27
N GLY A 100 -16.16 -3.11 7.78
CA GLY A 100 -16.81 -1.80 7.94
C GLY A 100 -16.55 -1.11 9.28
N ARG A 101 -16.01 -1.81 10.27
CA ARG A 101 -15.57 -1.21 11.54
C ARG A 101 -14.16 -0.71 11.41
N VAL A 102 -13.85 0.43 11.99
CA VAL A 102 -12.49 0.95 12.03
C VAL A 102 -12.11 1.45 13.40
N ARG A 103 -10.83 1.32 13.67
CA ARG A 103 -10.12 1.96 14.78
C ARG A 103 -9.25 3.07 14.22
N VAL A 104 -9.45 4.28 14.70
CA VAL A 104 -8.61 5.43 14.38
C VAL A 104 -7.71 5.72 15.57
N THR A 105 -6.42 5.83 15.34
CA THR A 105 -5.45 6.31 16.33
C THR A 105 -4.86 7.60 15.81
N ASP A 106 -5.07 8.70 16.53
CA ASP A 106 -4.56 10.01 16.15
C ASP A 106 -3.06 10.19 16.49
N GLU A 107 -2.53 11.38 16.27
CA GLU A 107 -1.14 11.70 16.53
C GLU A 107 -0.77 11.70 18.02
N ASP A 108 -1.73 11.96 18.90
CA ASP A 108 -1.56 11.93 20.35
C ASP A 108 -1.71 10.51 20.92
N GLY A 109 -2.02 9.54 20.08
CA GLY A 109 -2.24 8.13 20.47
C GLY A 109 -3.63 7.87 21.04
N GLN A 110 -4.58 8.81 20.92
CA GLN A 110 -5.96 8.57 21.29
C GLN A 110 -6.61 7.62 20.30
N VAL A 111 -7.39 6.69 20.83
CA VAL A 111 -8.04 5.65 20.05
C VAL A 111 -9.54 5.88 20.03
N THR A 112 -10.11 5.91 18.83
CA THR A 112 -11.56 5.97 18.59
C THR A 112 -11.99 4.77 17.78
N GLU A 113 -13.01 4.06 18.24
CA GLU A 113 -13.63 2.94 17.52
C GLU A 113 -14.90 3.44 16.81
N LEU A 114 -15.02 3.09 15.54
CA LEU A 114 -16.15 3.47 14.69
C LEU A 114 -16.81 2.20 14.14
N GLU A 115 -18.10 2.03 14.39
CA GLU A 115 -18.89 0.90 13.90
C GLU A 115 -19.21 1.03 12.40
N ASP A 116 -19.26 2.25 11.89
CA ASP A 116 -19.37 2.61 10.48
C ASP A 116 -18.21 3.54 10.13
N ALA A 117 -17.31 3.06 9.29
CA ALA A 117 -16.10 3.79 8.91
C ALA A 117 -16.41 5.12 8.20
N ASP A 118 -17.33 5.08 7.24
CA ASP A 118 -17.60 6.23 6.38
C ASP A 118 -18.37 7.32 7.15
N ALA A 119 -19.38 6.93 7.95
CA ALA A 119 -20.14 7.83 8.79
C ALA A 119 -19.29 8.42 9.92
N GLY A 120 -18.52 7.59 10.62
CA GLY A 120 -17.71 8.03 11.75
C GLY A 120 -16.54 8.94 11.33
N LEU A 121 -15.87 8.65 10.22
CA LEU A 121 -14.85 9.54 9.69
C LEU A 121 -15.42 10.89 9.24
N ARG A 122 -16.65 10.89 8.71
CA ARG A 122 -17.36 12.12 8.39
C ARG A 122 -17.67 12.95 9.63
N GLU A 123 -18.10 12.30 10.71
CA GLU A 123 -18.38 12.99 11.98
C GLU A 123 -17.11 13.58 12.60
N MET A 124 -16.00 12.81 12.59
CA MET A 124 -14.73 13.24 13.19
C MET A 124 -14.03 14.35 12.42
N TYR A 125 -14.04 14.29 11.10
CA TYR A 125 -13.23 15.15 10.23
C TYR A 125 -14.03 16.07 9.31
N GLY A 126 -15.37 15.99 9.31
CA GLY A 126 -16.24 16.82 8.48
C GLY A 126 -16.27 16.43 6.99
N TRP A 127 -15.58 15.37 6.57
CA TRP A 127 -15.52 14.92 5.18
C TRP A 127 -15.62 13.41 5.07
N THR A 128 -16.12 12.91 3.95
CA THR A 128 -16.31 11.48 3.70
C THR A 128 -15.05 10.88 3.09
N LEU A 129 -14.59 9.76 3.64
CA LEU A 129 -13.59 8.89 3.01
C LEU A 129 -14.20 7.52 2.77
N PRO A 130 -14.26 7.03 1.53
CA PRO A 130 -14.82 5.73 1.22
C PRO A 130 -13.79 4.62 1.47
N VAL A 131 -13.32 4.48 2.71
CA VAL A 131 -12.22 3.58 3.05
C VAL A 131 -12.54 2.13 2.74
N THR A 132 -13.81 1.73 2.84
CA THR A 132 -14.26 0.37 2.53
C THR A 132 -14.18 0.05 1.03
N SER A 133 -14.49 1.01 0.18
CA SER A 133 -14.41 0.87 -1.28
C SER A 133 -13.01 1.19 -1.83
N LEU A 134 -12.23 2.02 -1.12
CA LEU A 134 -10.92 2.47 -1.57
C LEU A 134 -9.94 1.31 -1.80
N ARG A 135 -10.04 0.22 -1.02
CA ARG A 135 -9.22 -0.98 -1.21
C ARG A 135 -9.38 -1.60 -2.60
N TYR A 136 -10.59 -1.56 -3.16
CA TYR A 136 -10.87 -2.05 -4.50
C TYR A 136 -10.50 -1.02 -5.57
N TRP A 137 -10.89 0.23 -5.36
CA TRP A 137 -10.62 1.29 -6.32
C TRP A 137 -9.13 1.54 -6.53
N ALA A 138 -8.31 1.40 -5.49
CA ALA A 138 -6.85 1.50 -5.61
C ALA A 138 -6.27 0.42 -6.54
N LEU A 139 -6.83 -0.79 -6.55
CA LEU A 139 -6.47 -1.86 -7.49
C LEU A 139 -7.03 -1.64 -8.91
N GLY A 140 -7.88 -0.65 -9.10
CA GLY A 140 -8.61 -0.43 -10.36
C GLY A 140 -9.80 -1.37 -10.53
N LEU A 141 -10.45 -1.75 -9.43
CA LEU A 141 -11.62 -2.62 -9.40
C LEU A 141 -12.82 -1.89 -8.79
N PRO A 142 -14.06 -2.22 -9.17
CA PRO A 142 -15.24 -1.83 -8.42
C PRO A 142 -15.34 -2.60 -7.09
N ASP A 143 -15.90 -1.98 -6.09
CA ASP A 143 -16.29 -2.64 -4.83
C ASP A 143 -17.43 -3.62 -5.10
N PRO A 144 -17.28 -4.92 -4.84
CA PRO A 144 -18.31 -5.92 -5.14
C PRO A 144 -19.58 -5.76 -4.30
N ALA A 145 -19.53 -5.00 -3.21
CA ALA A 145 -20.67 -4.80 -2.32
C ALA A 145 -21.74 -3.81 -2.86
N SER A 146 -21.48 -3.16 -4.01
CA SER A 146 -22.49 -2.28 -4.62
C SER A 146 -22.40 -2.26 -6.15
N PRO A 147 -23.53 -1.98 -6.84
CA PRO A 147 -23.53 -1.82 -8.30
C PRO A 147 -22.56 -0.73 -8.76
N ALA A 148 -21.97 -0.92 -9.93
CA ALA A 148 -21.01 0.00 -10.51
C ALA A 148 -21.22 0.14 -12.02
N ALA A 149 -21.04 1.37 -12.53
CA ALA A 149 -20.86 1.62 -13.96
C ALA A 149 -19.36 1.84 -14.22
N THR A 150 -18.82 1.13 -15.20
CA THR A 150 -17.39 1.15 -15.52
C THR A 150 -17.15 1.56 -16.96
N GLU A 151 -16.16 2.40 -17.18
CA GLU A 151 -15.61 2.72 -18.49
C GLU A 151 -14.16 2.21 -18.53
N LEU A 152 -13.84 1.43 -19.55
CA LEU A 152 -12.50 0.88 -19.76
C LEU A 152 -11.72 1.77 -20.73
N GLY A 153 -10.44 1.95 -20.44
CA GLY A 153 -9.48 2.64 -21.29
C GLY A 153 -8.59 1.66 -22.04
N GLU A 154 -7.43 2.15 -22.40
CA GLU A 154 -6.42 1.38 -23.14
C GLU A 154 -6.03 0.08 -22.41
N GLY A 155 -5.92 -1.00 -23.16
CA GLY A 155 -5.55 -2.33 -22.64
C GLY A 155 -6.58 -2.90 -21.66
N GLY A 156 -7.87 -2.54 -21.79
CA GLY A 156 -8.93 -3.10 -20.93
C GLY A 156 -8.82 -2.70 -19.46
N ARG A 157 -8.12 -1.63 -19.13
CA ARG A 157 -7.96 -1.13 -17.75
C ARG A 157 -9.08 -0.17 -17.39
N LEU A 158 -9.44 -0.12 -16.11
CA LEU A 158 -10.46 0.80 -15.61
C LEU A 158 -9.99 2.25 -15.80
N ALA A 159 -10.74 3.05 -16.55
CA ALA A 159 -10.49 4.48 -16.71
C ALA A 159 -11.42 5.32 -15.83
N ARG A 160 -12.69 4.91 -15.74
CA ARG A 160 -13.71 5.60 -14.95
C ARG A 160 -14.64 4.59 -14.28
N LEU A 161 -15.08 4.92 -13.09
CA LEU A 161 -16.01 4.16 -12.28
C LEU A 161 -17.03 5.11 -11.66
N GLU A 162 -18.30 4.80 -11.75
CA GLU A 162 -19.36 5.42 -10.95
C GLU A 162 -19.92 4.38 -10.01
N GLN A 163 -19.80 4.64 -8.71
CA GLN A 163 -20.19 3.68 -7.68
C GLN A 163 -20.52 4.41 -6.38
N ARG A 164 -21.63 4.07 -5.77
CA ARG A 164 -22.15 4.78 -4.59
C ARG A 164 -22.09 6.29 -4.83
N ASP A 165 -22.33 7.21 -4.65
CA ASP A 165 -22.23 8.65 -4.96
C ASP A 165 -20.82 9.17 -5.34
N TRP A 166 -19.93 8.26 -5.77
CA TRP A 166 -18.57 8.60 -6.16
C TRP A 166 -18.33 8.39 -7.65
N THR A 167 -17.62 9.33 -8.23
CA THR A 167 -16.97 9.19 -9.53
C THR A 167 -15.46 8.99 -9.30
N VAL A 168 -14.94 7.85 -9.70
CA VAL A 168 -13.51 7.52 -9.62
C VAL A 168 -12.92 7.57 -11.03
N SER A 169 -11.79 8.23 -11.19
CA SER A 169 -11.06 8.29 -12.45
C SER A 169 -9.62 7.86 -12.22
N ILE A 170 -9.12 6.91 -13.03
CA ILE A 170 -7.73 6.47 -13.03
C ILE A 170 -7.09 6.98 -14.30
N THR A 171 -6.18 7.93 -14.16
CA THR A 171 -5.60 8.67 -15.29
C THR A 171 -4.19 8.22 -15.65
N ASP A 172 -3.59 7.39 -14.81
CA ASP A 172 -2.22 6.94 -15.03
C ASP A 172 -2.04 5.53 -14.45
N TYR A 173 -1.45 4.66 -15.26
CA TYR A 173 -1.01 3.32 -14.88
C TYR A 173 0.50 3.24 -15.07
N ARG A 174 1.18 2.53 -14.21
CA ARG A 174 2.63 2.29 -14.30
C ARG A 174 2.91 0.82 -14.12
N GLU A 175 3.94 0.36 -14.80
CA GLU A 175 4.46 -1.00 -14.63
C GLU A 175 4.95 -1.18 -13.19
N ASP A 176 4.35 -2.14 -12.49
CA ASP A 176 4.72 -2.54 -11.14
C ASP A 176 4.34 -4.03 -10.96
N ALA A 177 5.15 -4.80 -10.26
CA ALA A 177 4.96 -6.24 -10.08
C ALA A 177 4.75 -7.01 -11.42
N GLY A 178 5.35 -6.55 -12.52
CA GLY A 178 5.22 -7.16 -13.86
C GLY A 178 3.92 -6.84 -14.58
N GLN A 179 3.11 -5.92 -14.08
CA GLN A 179 1.83 -5.54 -14.70
C GLN A 179 1.55 -4.03 -14.55
N PRO A 180 0.78 -3.43 -15.49
CA PRO A 180 0.32 -2.06 -15.33
C PRO A 180 -0.63 -1.93 -14.14
N MET A 181 -0.19 -1.27 -13.07
CA MET A 181 -0.97 -1.01 -11.86
C MET A 181 -1.38 0.46 -11.78
N PRO A 182 -2.54 0.80 -11.17
CA PRO A 182 -2.97 2.17 -10.99
C PRO A 182 -1.90 3.00 -10.28
N ARG A 183 -1.62 4.19 -10.82
CA ARG A 183 -0.69 5.15 -10.24
C ARG A 183 -1.37 6.43 -9.81
N ARG A 184 -2.26 6.98 -10.61
CA ARG A 184 -2.99 8.22 -10.28
C ARG A 184 -4.48 8.00 -10.34
N MET A 185 -5.12 8.23 -9.22
CA MET A 185 -6.56 8.11 -9.07
C MET A 185 -7.12 9.39 -8.46
N THR A 186 -8.31 9.77 -8.88
CA THR A 186 -9.12 10.81 -8.26
C THR A 186 -10.51 10.25 -8.02
N ALA A 187 -11.01 10.33 -6.80
CA ALA A 187 -12.38 10.03 -6.44
C ALA A 187 -13.07 11.33 -6.01
N VAL A 188 -14.27 11.57 -6.51
CA VAL A 188 -15.04 12.80 -6.25
C VAL A 188 -16.48 12.42 -5.94
N ASN A 189 -17.03 13.01 -4.89
CA ASN A 189 -18.47 13.05 -4.62
C ASN A 189 -18.94 14.52 -4.53
N HIS A 190 -20.12 14.77 -3.96
CA HIS A 190 -20.69 16.11 -3.84
C HIS A 190 -19.79 17.09 -3.08
N ASP A 191 -19.17 16.63 -1.99
CA ASP A 191 -18.50 17.48 -1.01
C ASP A 191 -16.98 17.26 -0.98
N THR A 192 -16.51 16.11 -1.41
CA THR A 192 -15.14 15.67 -1.17
C THR A 192 -14.44 15.25 -2.47
N ARG A 193 -13.18 15.63 -2.58
CA ARG A 193 -12.26 15.15 -3.60
C ARG A 193 -11.07 14.48 -2.94
N VAL A 194 -10.85 13.23 -3.29
CA VAL A 194 -9.68 12.45 -2.89
C VAL A 194 -8.77 12.26 -4.09
N ARG A 195 -7.51 12.60 -3.95
CA ARG A 195 -6.45 12.30 -4.94
C ARG A 195 -5.48 11.32 -4.33
N LEU A 196 -5.19 10.27 -5.06
CA LEU A 196 -4.21 9.26 -4.68
C LEU A 196 -3.15 9.16 -5.76
N VAL A 197 -1.89 9.22 -5.34
CA VAL A 197 -0.73 8.94 -6.20
C VAL A 197 0.02 7.80 -5.54
N ILE A 198 0.03 6.63 -6.18
CA ILE A 198 0.71 5.44 -5.70
C ILE A 198 2.12 5.43 -6.28
N ASP A 199 3.11 5.34 -5.41
CA ASP A 199 4.51 5.39 -5.79
C ASP A 199 5.08 3.99 -6.02
N ASN A 200 4.62 2.97 -5.27
CA ASN A 200 4.98 1.56 -5.45
C ASN A 200 3.94 0.62 -4.86
N TRP A 201 3.83 -0.57 -5.46
CA TRP A 201 3.05 -1.70 -5.01
C TRP A 201 3.95 -2.84 -4.51
N THR A 202 3.44 -3.65 -3.60
CA THR A 202 4.03 -4.93 -3.20
C THR A 202 2.91 -5.94 -3.01
N PHE A 203 3.04 -7.11 -3.64
CA PHE A 203 2.10 -8.23 -3.53
C PHE A 203 2.82 -9.41 -2.86
N HIS A 204 2.09 -10.20 -2.06
CA HIS A 204 2.64 -11.29 -1.25
C HIS A 204 1.96 -12.61 -1.55
#